data_e89c7a0e1b06e58e079cf987e693f933
#
_entry.id   e89c7a0e1b06e58e079cf987e693f933
#
_cell.length_a   1.000
_cell.length_b   1.000
_cell.length_c   1.000
_cell.angle_alpha   90.00
_cell.angle_beta   90.00
_cell.angle_gamma   90.00
#
_symmetry.space_group_name_H-M   'P 1'
#
loop_
_entity.id
_entity.type
_entity.pdbx_description
1 polymer ?
#
loop_
_entity_poly.entity_id
_entity_poly.type
_entity_poly.pdbx_seq_one_letter_code
_entity_poly.pdbx_strand_id
1 'polypeptide(L)'
;MFEGLSVAMVQDLPNVKAVKEASGNLDQMAQVKTRTRLTLLSGDDALALPATAVGGEGVVSVVGQAAPAEMRKLCDLARAGRRAEALAAHQALMPLFRAAFLESNPGPIKFLLSEMGLVRNELRLPLVPVEPATEKAVIEAAKAVGLTLAASSLAGTRARA
;
A
#
# COMPACT_ATOMS: atom_id res chain seq x y z
N MET A 1 -20.88 1.57 -13.60
CA MET A 1 -22.10 1.99 -12.86
C MET A 1 -21.76 2.67 -11.51
N PHE A 2 -20.65 3.44 -11.47
CA PHE A 2 -20.28 4.28 -10.30
C PHE A 2 -20.38 5.78 -10.58
N GLU A 3 -20.81 6.15 -11.79
CA GLU A 3 -20.65 7.50 -12.30
C GLU A 3 -21.55 8.57 -11.68
N GLY A 4 -22.67 8.21 -11.11
CA GLY A 4 -23.65 9.22 -10.66
C GLY A 4 -23.60 9.51 -9.16
N LEU A 5 -23.43 8.50 -8.33
CA LEU A 5 -23.67 8.62 -6.89
C LEU A 5 -22.50 9.28 -6.14
N SER A 6 -21.25 8.89 -6.49
CA SER A 6 -20.06 9.38 -5.79
C SER A 6 -19.80 10.86 -6.03
N VAL A 7 -19.98 11.33 -7.28
CA VAL A 7 -19.75 12.73 -7.65
C VAL A 7 -20.80 13.66 -7.06
N ALA A 8 -22.09 13.26 -7.11
CA ALA A 8 -23.19 14.05 -6.53
C ALA A 8 -23.06 14.15 -5.01
N MET A 9 -22.77 13.07 -4.32
CA MET A 9 -22.61 13.06 -2.86
C MET A 9 -21.47 13.95 -2.37
N VAL A 10 -20.42 14.11 -3.16
CA VAL A 10 -19.24 14.87 -2.77
C VAL A 10 -19.40 16.36 -3.01
N GLN A 11 -20.12 16.77 -4.06
CA GLN A 11 -20.32 18.18 -4.37
C GLN A 11 -21.13 18.91 -3.29
N ASP A 12 -22.01 18.19 -2.59
CA ASP A 12 -22.92 18.74 -1.58
C ASP A 12 -22.41 18.60 -0.14
N LEU A 13 -21.25 17.93 0.08
CA LEU A 13 -20.69 17.68 1.40
C LEU A 13 -19.41 18.46 1.65
N PRO A 14 -19.46 19.66 2.26
CA PRO A 14 -18.29 20.54 2.41
C PRO A 14 -17.21 19.99 3.34
N ASN A 15 -17.51 18.98 4.16
CA ASN A 15 -16.57 18.31 5.04
C ASN A 15 -15.83 17.13 4.37
N VAL A 16 -16.25 16.68 3.19
CA VAL A 16 -15.52 15.65 2.42
C VAL A 16 -14.40 16.33 1.65
N LYS A 17 -13.14 16.02 1.96
CA LYS A 17 -11.94 16.69 1.41
C LYS A 17 -11.11 15.81 0.48
N ALA A 18 -11.20 14.50 0.65
CA ALA A 18 -10.39 13.55 -0.10
C ALA A 18 -11.16 12.28 -0.42
N VAL A 19 -10.70 11.56 -1.41
CA VAL A 19 -11.17 10.24 -1.78
C VAL A 19 -10.00 9.27 -1.87
N LYS A 20 -10.14 8.09 -1.25
CA LYS A 20 -9.30 6.92 -1.51
C LYS A 20 -9.93 6.14 -2.65
N GLU A 21 -9.25 6.07 -3.77
CA GLU A 21 -9.69 5.29 -4.93
C GLU A 21 -8.85 4.00 -5.00
N ALA A 22 -9.50 2.86 -4.92
CA ALA A 22 -8.88 1.55 -4.78
C ALA A 22 -9.45 0.50 -5.76
N SER A 23 -10.01 0.94 -6.88
CA SER A 23 -10.49 0.02 -7.94
C SER A 23 -9.37 -0.57 -8.79
N GLY A 24 -8.17 -0.01 -8.71
CA GLY A 24 -7.07 -0.36 -9.61
C GLY A 24 -7.17 0.27 -11.00
N ASN A 25 -8.15 1.16 -11.23
CA ASN A 25 -8.44 1.72 -12.55
C ASN A 25 -8.02 3.20 -12.63
N LEU A 26 -6.94 3.48 -13.39
CA LEU A 26 -6.43 4.84 -13.59
C LEU A 26 -7.41 5.74 -14.35
N ASP A 27 -8.23 5.21 -15.25
CA ASP A 27 -9.25 5.99 -15.93
C ASP A 27 -10.31 6.48 -14.93
N GLN A 28 -10.76 5.62 -14.02
CA GLN A 28 -11.67 6.02 -12.93
C GLN A 28 -11.03 7.07 -12.02
N MET A 29 -9.75 6.96 -11.69
CA MET A 29 -9.02 7.99 -10.96
C MET A 29 -9.03 9.34 -11.69
N ALA A 30 -8.75 9.31 -13.01
CA ALA A 30 -8.79 10.51 -13.85
C ALA A 30 -10.20 11.14 -13.87
N GLN A 31 -11.24 10.33 -13.98
CA GLN A 31 -12.63 10.80 -13.97
C GLN A 31 -12.99 11.46 -12.63
N VAL A 32 -12.60 10.87 -11.50
CA VAL A 32 -12.81 11.48 -10.18
C VAL A 32 -12.15 12.85 -10.10
N LYS A 33 -10.88 12.96 -10.55
CA LYS A 33 -10.15 14.23 -10.50
C LYS A 33 -10.72 15.28 -11.45
N THR A 34 -11.23 14.88 -12.60
CA THR A 34 -11.87 15.77 -13.57
C THR A 34 -13.21 16.34 -13.06
N ARG A 35 -13.95 15.55 -12.30
CA ARG A 35 -15.33 15.86 -11.88
C ARG A 35 -15.42 16.43 -10.46
N THR A 36 -14.34 16.40 -9.67
CA THR A 36 -14.36 16.82 -8.27
C THR A 36 -13.13 17.68 -7.92
N ARG A 37 -13.22 18.40 -6.79
CA ARG A 37 -12.09 19.13 -6.18
C ARG A 37 -11.38 18.32 -5.09
N LEU A 38 -11.73 17.05 -4.94
CA LEU A 38 -11.18 16.22 -3.88
C LEU A 38 -9.69 15.97 -4.09
N THR A 39 -8.97 15.89 -2.99
CA THR A 39 -7.66 15.24 -2.98
C THR A 39 -7.83 13.78 -3.33
N LEU A 40 -7.23 13.36 -4.44
CA LEU A 40 -7.25 11.97 -4.90
C LEU A 40 -6.07 11.22 -4.30
N LEU A 41 -6.36 10.18 -3.53
CA LEU A 41 -5.36 9.26 -2.98
C LEU A 41 -5.54 7.88 -3.59
N SER A 42 -4.46 7.27 -4.06
CA SER A 42 -4.48 5.87 -4.45
C SER A 42 -4.77 4.99 -3.23
N GLY A 43 -5.59 3.97 -3.40
CA GLY A 43 -5.79 2.92 -2.41
C GLY A 43 -4.88 1.71 -2.63
N ASP A 44 -4.07 1.73 -3.70
CA ASP A 44 -3.19 0.67 -4.14
C ASP A 44 -1.74 1.17 -4.18
N ASP A 45 -0.85 0.48 -3.47
CA ASP A 45 0.57 0.83 -3.37
C ASP A 45 1.27 0.82 -4.73
N ALA A 46 0.97 -0.16 -5.58
CA ALA A 46 1.55 -0.26 -6.92
C ALA A 46 1.10 0.87 -7.86
N LEU A 47 -0.02 1.51 -7.56
CA LEU A 47 -0.54 2.66 -8.30
C LEU A 47 -0.16 4.01 -7.68
N ALA A 48 0.58 4.05 -6.58
CA ALA A 48 0.99 5.30 -5.93
C ALA A 48 1.68 6.27 -6.91
N LEU A 49 2.64 5.78 -7.69
CA LEU A 49 3.32 6.59 -8.71
C LEU A 49 2.45 6.83 -9.97
N PRO A 50 1.87 5.81 -10.62
CA PRO A 50 1.03 6.02 -11.80
C PRO A 50 -0.13 6.98 -11.57
N ALA A 51 -0.77 6.95 -10.40
CA ALA A 51 -1.87 7.83 -10.04
C ALA A 51 -1.50 9.32 -10.11
N THR A 52 -0.22 9.67 -9.87
CA THR A 52 0.21 11.07 -9.96
C THR A 52 0.09 11.64 -11.37
N ALA A 53 0.20 10.81 -12.41
CA ALA A 53 0.04 11.21 -13.80
C ALA A 53 -1.40 11.64 -14.14
N VAL A 54 -2.38 11.18 -13.36
CA VAL A 54 -3.81 11.54 -13.51
C VAL A 54 -4.32 12.44 -12.39
N GLY A 55 -3.40 13.08 -11.66
CA GLY A 55 -3.72 14.06 -10.63
C GLY A 55 -3.83 13.50 -9.21
N GLY A 56 -3.38 12.27 -8.96
CA GLY A 56 -3.26 11.72 -7.61
C GLY A 56 -2.19 12.46 -6.79
N GLU A 57 -2.46 12.65 -5.51
CA GLU A 57 -1.62 13.45 -4.60
C GLU A 57 -0.87 12.60 -3.56
N GLY A 58 -1.20 11.30 -3.49
CA GLY A 58 -0.60 10.37 -2.54
C GLY A 58 -1.28 9.03 -2.54
N VAL A 59 -1.06 8.26 -1.47
CA VAL A 59 -1.56 6.90 -1.31
C VAL A 59 -2.02 6.65 0.13
N VAL A 60 -3.10 5.89 0.28
CA VAL A 60 -3.45 5.24 1.55
C VAL A 60 -2.86 3.83 1.50
N SER A 61 -1.64 3.72 1.95
CA SER A 61 -0.73 2.61 1.73
C SER A 61 -0.91 1.46 2.73
N VAL A 62 -0.82 0.24 2.25
CA VAL A 62 -0.61 -0.97 3.08
C VAL A 62 0.87 -1.10 3.44
N VAL A 63 1.75 -1.01 2.44
CA VAL A 63 3.21 -1.15 2.62
C VAL A 63 3.79 -0.04 3.48
N GLY A 64 3.19 1.15 3.48
CA GLY A 64 3.58 2.25 4.35
C GLY A 64 3.49 1.95 5.86
N GLN A 65 2.83 0.87 6.27
CA GLN A 65 2.85 0.39 7.66
C GLN A 65 4.24 -0.16 8.04
N ALA A 66 4.92 -0.84 7.10
CA ALA A 66 6.23 -1.45 7.31
C ALA A 66 7.40 -0.58 6.79
N ALA A 67 7.17 0.18 5.72
CA ALA A 67 8.17 0.99 5.03
C ALA A 67 7.71 2.47 4.88
N PRO A 68 7.41 3.19 5.98
CA PRO A 68 6.85 4.54 5.90
C PRO A 68 7.80 5.56 5.29
N ALA A 69 9.10 5.46 5.56
CA ALA A 69 10.11 6.38 5.04
C ALA A 69 10.25 6.26 3.51
N GLU A 70 10.27 5.04 3.00
CA GLU A 70 10.38 4.71 1.57
C GLU A 70 9.14 5.16 0.81
N MET A 71 7.95 4.88 1.37
CA MET A 71 6.69 5.34 0.78
C MET A 71 6.58 6.86 0.79
N ARG A 72 6.99 7.51 1.86
CA ARG A 72 7.05 8.97 1.94
C ARG A 72 7.98 9.55 0.87
N LYS A 73 9.21 8.98 0.76
CA LYS A 73 10.18 9.38 -0.26
C LYS A 73 9.61 9.25 -1.67
N LEU A 74 8.96 8.14 -1.99
CA LEU A 74 8.31 7.92 -3.28
C LEU A 74 7.29 9.03 -3.58
N CYS A 75 6.38 9.29 -2.65
CA CYS A 75 5.34 10.31 -2.81
C CYS A 75 5.92 11.72 -2.96
N ASP A 76 6.92 12.08 -2.17
CA ASP A 76 7.56 13.40 -2.22
C ASP A 76 8.31 13.61 -3.54
N LEU A 77 9.01 12.60 -4.06
CA LEU A 77 9.68 12.63 -5.36
C LEU A 77 8.66 12.77 -6.51
N ALA A 78 7.57 12.02 -6.44
CA ALA A 78 6.51 12.09 -7.45
C ALA A 78 5.85 13.48 -7.49
N ARG A 79 5.51 14.03 -6.32
CA ARG A 79 4.93 15.39 -6.20
C ARG A 79 5.90 16.49 -6.64
N ALA A 80 7.18 16.31 -6.43
CA ALA A 80 8.22 17.24 -6.88
C ALA A 80 8.53 17.14 -8.39
N GLY A 81 7.87 16.24 -9.12
CA GLY A 81 8.12 16.01 -10.55
C GLY A 81 9.45 15.34 -10.88
N ARG A 82 10.13 14.77 -9.88
CA ARG A 82 11.43 14.08 -10.02
C ARG A 82 11.21 12.66 -10.56
N ARG A 83 10.73 12.57 -11.80
CA ARG A 83 10.18 11.33 -12.39
C ARG A 83 11.15 10.15 -12.38
N ALA A 84 12.40 10.35 -12.75
CA ALA A 84 13.39 9.25 -12.80
C ALA A 84 13.66 8.67 -11.40
N GLU A 85 13.75 9.52 -10.39
CA GLU A 85 14.03 9.13 -9.02
C GLU A 85 12.76 8.51 -8.37
N ALA A 86 11.58 9.06 -8.67
CA ALA A 86 10.31 8.47 -8.24
C ALA A 86 10.12 7.08 -8.85
N LEU A 87 10.47 6.89 -10.12
CA LEU A 87 10.41 5.59 -10.78
C LEU A 87 11.37 4.59 -10.14
N ALA A 88 12.61 5.00 -9.86
CA ALA A 88 13.58 4.15 -9.19
C ALA A 88 13.10 3.73 -7.77
N ALA A 89 12.56 4.68 -7.00
CA ALA A 89 11.99 4.39 -5.69
C ALA A 89 10.78 3.45 -5.77
N HIS A 90 9.91 3.64 -6.75
CA HIS A 90 8.76 2.76 -7.00
C HIS A 90 9.19 1.34 -7.35
N GLN A 91 10.15 1.20 -8.28
CA GLN A 91 10.67 -0.09 -8.71
C GLN A 91 11.35 -0.84 -7.55
N ALA A 92 12.08 -0.14 -6.70
CA ALA A 92 12.70 -0.73 -5.51
C ALA A 92 11.65 -1.32 -4.54
N LEU A 93 10.47 -0.72 -4.43
CA LEU A 93 9.39 -1.18 -3.55
C LEU A 93 8.50 -2.27 -4.17
N MET A 94 8.58 -2.51 -5.49
CA MET A 94 7.71 -3.47 -6.19
C MET A 94 7.69 -4.87 -5.59
N PRO A 95 8.81 -5.46 -5.10
CA PRO A 95 8.75 -6.77 -4.44
C PRO A 95 7.81 -6.75 -3.23
N LEU A 96 7.88 -5.70 -2.41
CA LEU A 96 7.05 -5.57 -1.21
C LEU A 96 5.59 -5.26 -1.54
N PHE A 97 5.32 -4.45 -2.58
CA PHE A 97 3.96 -4.22 -3.08
C PHE A 97 3.26 -5.52 -3.46
N ARG A 98 3.96 -6.42 -4.16
CA ARG A 98 3.42 -7.72 -4.54
C ARG A 98 3.24 -8.65 -3.35
N ALA A 99 4.25 -8.73 -2.47
CA ALA A 99 4.21 -9.63 -1.32
C ALA A 99 3.08 -9.28 -0.35
N ALA A 100 2.78 -7.98 -0.17
CA ALA A 100 1.71 -7.52 0.72
C ALA A 100 0.29 -7.96 0.29
N PHE A 101 0.12 -8.44 -0.95
CA PHE A 101 -1.17 -8.84 -1.51
C PHE A 101 -1.19 -10.27 -2.08
N LEU A 102 -0.22 -11.12 -1.69
CA LEU A 102 -0.25 -12.56 -2.03
C LEU A 102 -1.45 -13.27 -1.43
N GLU A 103 -1.88 -12.83 -0.27
CA GLU A 103 -3.13 -13.23 0.36
C GLU A 103 -3.93 -12.00 0.80
N SER A 104 -5.12 -12.23 1.36
CA SER A 104 -6.01 -11.16 1.79
C SER A 104 -5.33 -10.21 2.79
N ASN A 105 -5.32 -8.93 2.46
CA ASN A 105 -4.93 -7.88 3.42
C ASN A 105 -5.93 -7.87 4.61
N PRO A 106 -5.44 -7.78 5.86
CA PRO A 106 -4.10 -7.41 6.31
C PRO A 106 -3.15 -8.58 6.64
N GLY A 107 -3.44 -9.83 6.25
CA GLY A 107 -2.64 -11.01 6.60
C GLY A 107 -1.13 -10.81 6.38
N PRO A 108 -0.66 -10.61 5.13
CA PRO A 108 0.77 -10.51 4.83
C PRO A 108 1.47 -9.34 5.52
N ILE A 109 0.84 -8.16 5.53
CA ILE A 109 1.46 -6.97 6.14
C ILE A 109 1.53 -7.11 7.67
N LYS A 110 0.52 -7.71 8.28
CA LYS A 110 0.49 -7.92 9.73
C LYS A 110 1.51 -8.96 10.16
N PHE A 111 1.70 -10.01 9.37
CA PHE A 111 2.80 -10.95 9.52
C PHE A 111 4.15 -10.22 9.47
N LEU A 112 4.40 -9.40 8.45
CA LEU A 112 5.64 -8.63 8.33
C LEU A 112 5.89 -7.74 9.56
N LEU A 113 4.88 -6.99 9.99
CA LEU A 113 5.01 -6.13 11.17
C LEU A 113 5.32 -6.93 12.44
N SER A 114 4.82 -8.17 12.56
CA SER A 114 5.17 -9.03 13.69
C SER A 114 6.61 -9.52 13.62
N GLU A 115 7.12 -9.82 12.43
CA GLU A 115 8.53 -10.17 12.21
C GLU A 115 9.48 -8.97 12.43
N MET A 116 8.98 -7.75 12.30
CA MET A 116 9.68 -6.52 12.70
C MET A 116 9.60 -6.25 14.21
N GLY A 117 8.83 -7.04 14.97
CA GLY A 117 8.64 -6.86 16.42
C GLY A 117 7.71 -5.71 16.79
N LEU A 118 6.92 -5.19 15.86
CA LEU A 118 6.07 -4.02 16.08
C LEU A 118 4.66 -4.37 16.57
N VAL A 119 4.14 -5.54 16.20
CA VAL A 119 2.80 -5.98 16.59
C VAL A 119 2.79 -7.49 16.83
N ARG A 120 1.68 -8.02 17.42
CA ARG A 120 1.41 -9.46 17.44
C ARG A 120 0.70 -9.87 16.16
N ASN A 121 1.04 -11.04 15.61
CA ASN A 121 0.37 -11.61 14.42
C ASN A 121 -0.99 -12.22 14.80
N GLU A 122 -1.90 -11.38 15.27
CA GLU A 122 -3.25 -11.78 15.65
C GLU A 122 -4.26 -11.26 14.64
N LEU A 123 -5.09 -12.13 14.11
CA LEU A 123 -6.13 -11.82 13.14
C LEU A 123 -7.50 -12.20 13.72
N ARG A 124 -8.53 -11.42 13.37
CA ARG A 124 -9.92 -11.76 13.70
C ARG A 124 -10.51 -12.62 12.59
N LEU A 125 -11.31 -13.61 12.95
CA LEU A 125 -12.05 -14.41 11.98
C LEU A 125 -12.92 -13.51 11.08
N PRO A 126 -13.04 -13.85 9.80
CA PRO A 126 -12.62 -15.09 9.13
C PRO A 126 -11.15 -15.13 8.68
N LEU A 127 -10.36 -14.10 8.97
CA LEU A 127 -8.95 -14.06 8.61
C LEU A 127 -8.14 -15.02 9.50
N VAL A 128 -7.21 -15.73 8.87
CA VAL A 128 -6.28 -16.67 9.50
C VAL A 128 -4.84 -16.28 9.19
N PRO A 129 -3.84 -16.77 9.94
CA PRO A 129 -2.43 -16.59 9.58
C PRO A 129 -2.17 -17.01 8.14
N VAL A 130 -1.27 -16.28 7.48
CA VAL A 130 -0.89 -16.56 6.09
C VAL A 130 -0.15 -17.89 5.96
N GLU A 131 -0.18 -18.45 4.76
CA GLU A 131 0.50 -19.71 4.45
C GLU A 131 2.02 -19.56 4.52
N PRO A 132 2.78 -20.64 4.84
CA PRO A 132 4.24 -20.61 4.95
C PRO A 132 4.95 -20.09 3.68
N ALA A 133 4.37 -20.34 2.51
CA ALA A 133 4.90 -19.84 1.24
C ALA A 133 4.83 -18.31 1.18
N THR A 134 3.73 -17.72 1.64
CA THR A 134 3.53 -16.27 1.74
C THR A 134 4.43 -15.66 2.81
N GLU A 135 4.58 -16.29 3.98
CA GLU A 135 5.53 -15.87 5.02
C GLU A 135 6.95 -15.71 4.44
N LYS A 136 7.42 -16.74 3.73
CA LYS A 136 8.73 -16.73 3.08
C LYS A 136 8.86 -15.60 2.06
N ALA A 137 7.89 -15.46 1.17
CA ALA A 137 7.90 -14.42 0.13
C ALA A 137 7.90 -13.00 0.72
N VAL A 138 7.13 -12.78 1.80
CA VAL A 138 7.09 -11.48 2.51
C VAL A 138 8.43 -11.16 3.16
N ILE A 139 9.08 -12.13 3.80
CA ILE A 139 10.42 -11.95 4.40
C ILE A 139 11.47 -11.63 3.32
N GLU A 140 11.45 -12.37 2.20
CA GLU A 140 12.38 -12.13 1.08
C GLU A 140 12.18 -10.73 0.49
N ALA A 141 10.93 -10.32 0.28
CA ALA A 141 10.61 -8.98 -0.21
C ALA A 141 11.05 -7.88 0.77
N ALA A 142 10.83 -8.07 2.07
CA ALA A 142 11.25 -7.12 3.10
C ALA A 142 12.78 -6.95 3.12
N LYS A 143 13.54 -8.04 3.02
CA LYS A 143 15.01 -8.02 2.92
C LYS A 143 15.47 -7.31 1.64
N ALA A 144 14.82 -7.56 0.51
CA ALA A 144 15.15 -6.93 -0.77
C ALA A 144 15.01 -5.40 -0.76
N VAL A 145 14.08 -4.87 0.06
CA VAL A 145 13.90 -3.42 0.25
C VAL A 145 14.66 -2.87 1.46
N GLY A 146 15.46 -3.68 2.13
CA GLY A 146 16.34 -3.26 3.22
C GLY A 146 15.65 -3.08 4.58
N LEU A 147 14.46 -3.67 4.80
CA LEU A 147 13.78 -3.60 6.08
C LEU A 147 14.48 -4.48 7.13
N THR A 148 14.57 -3.97 8.35
CA THR A 148 15.12 -4.69 9.49
C THR A 148 14.05 -5.57 10.12
N LEU A 149 14.35 -6.86 10.24
CA LEU A 149 13.53 -7.83 10.96
C LEU A 149 14.10 -8.06 12.35
N ALA A 150 13.26 -8.42 13.33
CA ALA A 150 13.69 -8.72 14.68
C ALA A 150 14.57 -10.00 14.69
N ALA A 151 15.58 -10.06 15.54
CA ALA A 151 16.55 -11.16 15.59
C ALA A 151 15.94 -12.54 15.82
N SER A 152 14.74 -12.63 16.42
CA SER A 152 14.01 -13.88 16.66
C SER A 152 13.43 -14.50 15.38
N SER A 153 13.22 -13.74 14.33
CA SER A 153 12.68 -14.22 13.04
C SER A 153 13.76 -14.87 12.16
N LEU A 154 15.03 -14.60 12.45
CA LEU A 154 16.17 -15.16 11.70
C LEU A 154 16.57 -16.56 12.18
N ALA A 155 16.12 -17.00 13.36
CA ALA A 155 16.33 -18.34 13.88
C ALA A 155 15.10 -19.21 13.52
N GLY A 156 15.27 -19.98 12.45
CA GLY A 156 14.26 -20.78 11.77
C GLY A 156 13.27 -21.53 12.64
N THR A 157 12.11 -21.73 12.04
CA THR A 157 11.14 -22.80 12.30
C THR A 157 10.73 -22.97 13.76
N ARG A 158 9.78 -22.17 14.22
CA ARG A 158 9.03 -22.57 15.41
C ARG A 158 8.23 -23.81 15.07
N ALA A 159 8.62 -24.95 15.64
CA ALA A 159 7.82 -26.15 15.71
C ALA A 159 6.44 -25.76 16.27
N ARG A 160 5.40 -25.99 15.49
CA ARG A 160 4.02 -25.87 15.96
C ARG A 160 3.77 -27.05 16.91
N ALA A 161 3.58 -26.77 18.19
CA ALA A 161 2.96 -27.70 19.12
C ALA A 161 1.44 -27.61 18.95
#